data_35cb45e1bc41dfd1021836e2c373c031
#
_entry.id   35cb45e1bc41dfd1021836e2c373c031
#
_cell.length_a   1.000
_cell.length_b   1.000
_cell.length_c   1.000
_cell.angle_alpha   90.00
_cell.angle_beta   90.00
_cell.angle_gamma   90.00
#
_symmetry.space_group_name_H-M   'P 1'
#
loop_
_entity.id
_entity.type
_entity.pdbx_description
1 polymer ?
#
loop_
_entity_poly.entity_id
_entity_poly.type
_entity_poly.pdbx_seq_one_letter_code
_entity_poly.pdbx_strand_id
1 'polypeptide(L)'
;MQTTEINGFLILCSHTRKPKNQKAKCASYDWERGLGTCHNCNTSFQLHTYQRKGASEKEYVRPVDIVEDYNITGDPEKKVLKWFETRGISAQTLIDLSVGEGPEYMPQTGKTENTIKFNYFMGDQLINIKYRDGRKNFKLYKGAEKVFYNINSIVGYEYCIITEGEMDVLALHEAGIPNAISVPNGATLNSNNLDYLDNCIDYFEDKEKVILAVDSDEAGQALQAELVRRLGAEVCYLASFDDCKDANEYLVKYGKEKLSERITQARPVPLENVTTFKDIEDEVTDFWLGKL
;
A
#
# COMPACT_ATOMS: atom_id res chain seq x y z
N MET A 1 -15.90 4.64 30.29
CA MET A 1 -16.52 4.33 28.99
C MET A 1 -18.00 4.68 29.08
N GLN A 2 -18.47 5.55 28.18
CA GLN A 2 -19.90 5.87 28.11
C GLN A 2 -20.50 5.15 26.90
N THR A 3 -21.65 4.53 27.09
CA THR A 3 -22.36 3.80 26.04
C THR A 3 -23.43 4.70 25.40
N THR A 4 -23.53 4.68 24.09
CA THR A 4 -24.64 5.30 23.34
C THR A 4 -25.44 4.21 22.65
N GLU A 5 -26.75 4.16 22.90
CA GLU A 5 -27.64 3.19 22.29
C GLU A 5 -28.15 3.72 20.95
N ILE A 6 -27.94 2.99 19.87
CA ILE A 6 -28.47 3.29 18.53
C ILE A 6 -29.20 2.04 18.06
N ASN A 7 -30.53 2.16 17.86
CA ASN A 7 -31.40 1.07 17.40
C ASN A 7 -31.21 -0.27 18.14
N GLY A 8 -31.02 -0.22 19.48
CA GLY A 8 -30.82 -1.41 20.31
C GLY A 8 -29.37 -1.91 20.41
N PHE A 9 -28.41 -1.25 19.79
CA PHE A 9 -26.99 -1.54 19.93
C PHE A 9 -26.29 -0.51 20.82
N LEU A 10 -25.49 -1.00 21.77
CA LEU A 10 -24.67 -0.17 22.65
C LEU A 10 -23.32 0.13 21.97
N ILE A 11 -23.07 1.41 21.65
CA ILE A 11 -21.80 1.86 21.11
C ILE A 11 -20.98 2.48 22.22
N LEU A 12 -19.78 1.93 22.44
CA LEU A 12 -18.82 2.49 23.39
C LEU A 12 -18.09 3.66 22.74
N CYS A 13 -18.32 4.87 23.27
CA CYS A 13 -17.56 6.04 22.86
C CYS A 13 -16.46 6.32 23.89
N SER A 14 -15.21 6.44 23.41
CA SER A 14 -14.03 6.61 24.28
C SER A 14 -13.92 8.00 24.93
N HIS A 15 -14.72 8.97 24.50
CA HIS A 15 -14.64 10.34 25.05
C HIS A 15 -15.49 10.56 26.30
N THR A 16 -14.99 11.39 27.19
CA THR A 16 -15.71 11.81 28.40
C THR A 16 -16.58 13.02 28.10
N ARG A 17 -17.90 12.89 28.24
CA ARG A 17 -18.84 14.00 28.06
C ARG A 17 -18.99 14.81 29.33
N LYS A 18 -19.18 16.13 29.17
CA LYS A 18 -19.62 16.97 30.28
C LYS A 18 -20.97 16.46 30.83
N PRO A 19 -21.21 16.47 32.15
CA PRO A 19 -22.40 15.87 32.75
C PRO A 19 -23.74 16.30 32.11
N LYS A 20 -23.85 17.58 31.71
CA LYS A 20 -25.04 18.11 31.05
C LYS A 20 -25.34 17.52 29.67
N ASN A 21 -24.35 16.90 29.00
CA ASN A 21 -24.46 16.37 27.65
C ASN A 21 -24.48 14.84 27.61
N GLN A 22 -24.51 14.16 28.77
CA GLN A 22 -24.42 12.68 28.83
C GLN A 22 -25.57 11.96 28.12
N LYS A 23 -26.75 12.61 28.09
CA LYS A 23 -27.95 12.08 27.42
C LYS A 23 -28.11 12.53 25.96
N ALA A 24 -27.22 13.38 25.45
CA ALA A 24 -27.35 13.89 24.11
C ALA A 24 -26.95 12.82 23.06
N LYS A 25 -27.78 12.61 22.06
CA LYS A 25 -27.44 11.77 20.90
C LYS A 25 -26.37 12.50 20.09
N CYS A 26 -25.18 11.91 19.94
CA CYS A 26 -24.05 12.56 19.28
C CYS A 26 -23.53 11.78 18.08
N ALA A 27 -24.15 10.68 17.71
CA ALA A 27 -23.74 9.91 16.56
C ALA A 27 -24.83 9.90 15.50
N SER A 28 -24.45 10.05 14.24
CA SER A 28 -25.24 9.70 13.07
C SER A 28 -24.77 8.35 12.54
N TYR A 29 -25.69 7.63 11.92
CA TYR A 29 -25.42 6.30 11.44
C TYR A 29 -26.13 6.05 10.11
N ASP A 30 -25.37 5.62 9.12
CA ASP A 30 -25.88 5.15 7.83
C ASP A 30 -26.00 3.63 7.88
N TRP A 31 -27.23 3.15 8.07
CA TRP A 31 -27.50 1.72 8.20
C TRP A 31 -27.19 0.92 6.94
N GLU A 32 -27.37 1.53 5.77
CA GLU A 32 -27.10 0.85 4.50
C GLU A 32 -25.60 0.61 4.31
N ARG A 33 -24.79 1.56 4.75
CA ARG A 33 -23.33 1.48 4.65
C ARG A 33 -22.64 0.86 5.86
N GLY A 34 -23.38 0.65 6.95
CA GLY A 34 -22.81 0.17 8.19
C GLY A 34 -21.84 1.12 8.87
N LEU A 35 -21.88 2.41 8.48
CA LEU A 35 -20.95 3.44 8.94
C LEU A 35 -21.62 4.40 9.91
N GLY A 36 -20.91 4.79 10.95
CA GLY A 36 -21.37 5.82 11.88
C GLY A 36 -20.29 6.83 12.19
N THR A 37 -20.72 8.04 12.58
CA THR A 37 -19.79 9.10 13.00
C THR A 37 -20.29 9.72 14.29
N CYS A 38 -19.41 9.82 15.28
CA CYS A 38 -19.68 10.55 16.51
C CYS A 38 -19.38 12.04 16.32
N HIS A 39 -20.39 12.88 16.29
CA HIS A 39 -20.23 14.33 16.12
C HIS A 39 -19.57 15.06 17.31
N ASN A 40 -19.33 14.35 18.40
CA ASN A 40 -18.68 14.96 19.56
C ASN A 40 -17.15 14.78 19.53
N CYS A 41 -16.67 13.67 19.00
CA CYS A 41 -15.24 13.37 18.89
C CYS A 41 -14.78 13.10 17.45
N ASN A 42 -15.65 13.27 16.47
CA ASN A 42 -15.43 13.00 15.03
C ASN A 42 -14.93 11.58 14.70
N THR A 43 -15.03 10.66 15.67
CA THR A 43 -14.65 9.27 15.43
C THR A 43 -15.67 8.60 14.53
N SER A 44 -15.22 8.03 13.43
CA SER A 44 -16.01 7.14 12.59
C SER A 44 -15.87 5.71 13.09
N PHE A 45 -16.93 4.92 12.97
CA PHE A 45 -16.97 3.53 13.39
C PHE A 45 -17.78 2.71 12.42
N GLN A 46 -17.45 1.44 12.29
CA GLN A 46 -18.16 0.47 11.46
C GLN A 46 -18.91 -0.51 12.35
N LEU A 47 -20.20 -0.72 12.10
CA LEU A 47 -21.04 -1.66 12.87
C LEU A 47 -21.27 -2.99 12.16
N HIS A 48 -21.20 -3.01 10.86
CA HIS A 48 -21.24 -4.23 10.05
C HIS A 48 -20.54 -3.98 8.72
N THR A 49 -20.08 -5.05 8.11
CA THR A 49 -19.48 -5.00 6.78
C THR A 49 -20.54 -4.56 5.77
N TYR A 50 -20.23 -3.54 4.98
CA TYR A 50 -21.11 -3.07 3.92
C TYR A 50 -21.22 -4.14 2.84
N GLN A 51 -22.39 -4.79 2.78
CA GLN A 51 -22.74 -5.58 1.60
C GLN A 51 -23.46 -4.63 0.61
N ARG A 52 -22.84 -4.29 -0.49
CA ARG A 52 -23.48 -3.56 -1.58
C ARG A 52 -24.70 -4.36 -2.06
N LYS A 53 -25.91 -3.99 -1.59
CA LYS A 53 -27.15 -4.51 -2.16
C LYS A 53 -27.22 -4.02 -3.60
N GLY A 54 -27.14 -4.94 -4.56
CA GLY A 54 -27.34 -4.64 -5.99
C GLY A 54 -26.12 -4.15 -6.76
N ALA A 55 -24.91 -4.23 -6.24
CA ALA A 55 -23.77 -4.31 -7.10
C ALA A 55 -23.85 -5.68 -7.79
N SER A 56 -24.17 -5.73 -9.08
CA SER A 56 -23.82 -6.90 -9.90
C SER A 56 -22.36 -7.21 -9.58
N GLU A 57 -22.06 -8.46 -9.25
CA GLU A 57 -20.65 -8.89 -9.16
C GLU A 57 -19.95 -8.34 -10.40
N LYS A 58 -18.95 -7.48 -10.20
CA LYS A 58 -18.19 -6.96 -11.33
C LYS A 58 -17.54 -8.17 -11.97
N GLU A 59 -18.00 -8.52 -13.16
CA GLU A 59 -17.35 -9.55 -13.93
C GLU A 59 -16.01 -8.99 -14.44
N TYR A 60 -14.93 -9.52 -13.90
CA TYR A 60 -13.58 -9.12 -14.29
C TYR A 60 -13.08 -10.02 -15.40
N VAL A 61 -12.39 -9.43 -16.37
CA VAL A 61 -11.68 -10.17 -17.40
C VAL A 61 -10.38 -10.69 -16.82
N ARG A 62 -10.10 -11.98 -16.99
CA ARG A 62 -8.83 -12.58 -16.57
C ARG A 62 -7.86 -12.63 -17.76
N PRO A 63 -6.60 -12.20 -17.59
CA PRO A 63 -5.58 -12.41 -18.58
C PRO A 63 -5.37 -13.92 -18.84
N VAL A 64 -4.97 -14.25 -20.04
CA VAL A 64 -4.51 -15.62 -20.34
C VAL A 64 -3.09 -15.75 -19.80
N ASP A 65 -2.88 -16.76 -18.95
CA ASP A 65 -1.55 -17.06 -18.42
C ASP A 65 -0.73 -17.77 -19.51
N ILE A 66 0.29 -17.06 -20.02
CA ILE A 66 1.22 -17.59 -21.01
C ILE A 66 2.57 -17.72 -20.32
N VAL A 67 2.85 -18.93 -19.79
CA VAL A 67 4.10 -19.24 -19.05
C VAL A 67 5.36 -18.87 -19.84
N GLU A 68 5.32 -18.96 -21.17
CA GLU A 68 6.43 -18.59 -22.06
C GLU A 68 6.78 -17.09 -21.99
N ASP A 69 5.83 -16.24 -21.60
CA ASP A 69 6.04 -14.79 -21.44
C ASP A 69 6.89 -14.42 -20.22
N TYR A 70 7.09 -15.35 -19.26
CA TYR A 70 7.93 -15.13 -18.07
C TYR A 70 9.42 -15.32 -18.33
N ASN A 71 9.81 -15.64 -19.55
CA ASN A 71 11.18 -16.00 -19.89
C ASN A 71 12.00 -14.79 -20.33
N ILE A 72 12.21 -13.80 -19.42
CA ILE A 72 13.17 -12.71 -19.66
C ILE A 72 14.61 -13.23 -19.78
N THR A 73 14.89 -14.42 -19.25
CA THR A 73 16.25 -14.86 -18.92
C THR A 73 16.92 -15.72 -20.00
N GLY A 74 16.23 -16.00 -21.11
CA GLY A 74 16.76 -16.92 -22.13
C GLY A 74 17.91 -16.38 -22.99
N ASP A 75 18.14 -15.06 -23.00
CA ASP A 75 19.17 -14.43 -23.82
C ASP A 75 19.84 -13.26 -23.07
N PRO A 76 21.11 -13.39 -22.69
CA PRO A 76 21.85 -12.33 -21.99
C PRO A 76 22.06 -11.06 -22.84
N GLU A 77 21.80 -11.11 -24.15
CA GLU A 77 21.83 -9.95 -25.05
C GLU A 77 20.52 -9.14 -25.04
N LYS A 78 19.47 -9.63 -24.35
CA LYS A 78 18.20 -8.91 -24.27
C LYS A 78 18.35 -7.54 -23.61
N LYS A 79 17.91 -6.51 -24.31
CA LYS A 79 17.97 -5.12 -23.86
C LYS A 79 17.22 -4.88 -22.56
N VAL A 80 16.14 -5.62 -22.35
CA VAL A 80 15.31 -5.50 -21.14
C VAL A 80 16.08 -6.01 -19.93
N LEU A 81 16.76 -7.15 -20.02
CA LEU A 81 17.58 -7.64 -18.90
C LEU A 81 18.70 -6.66 -18.54
N LYS A 82 19.45 -6.17 -19.55
CA LYS A 82 20.50 -5.15 -19.34
C LYS A 82 19.94 -3.89 -18.69
N TRP A 83 18.72 -3.50 -19.06
CA TRP A 83 18.06 -2.34 -18.42
C TRP A 83 17.77 -2.58 -16.94
N PHE A 84 17.29 -3.77 -16.54
CA PHE A 84 17.08 -4.12 -15.14
C PHE A 84 18.41 -4.17 -14.36
N GLU A 85 19.47 -4.71 -14.96
CA GLU A 85 20.81 -4.72 -14.36
C GLU A 85 21.32 -3.29 -14.04
N THR A 86 21.07 -2.31 -14.92
CA THR A 86 21.40 -0.90 -14.63
C THR A 86 20.60 -0.32 -13.46
N ARG A 87 19.52 -0.97 -13.08
CA ARG A 87 18.66 -0.63 -11.94
C ARG A 87 18.96 -1.46 -10.69
N GLY A 88 20.04 -2.24 -10.72
CA GLY A 88 20.44 -3.10 -9.61
C GLY A 88 19.55 -4.34 -9.43
N ILE A 89 18.75 -4.70 -10.44
CA ILE A 89 17.83 -5.84 -10.41
C ILE A 89 18.43 -7.01 -11.17
N SER A 90 18.56 -8.15 -10.50
CA SER A 90 19.09 -9.39 -11.07
C SER A 90 18.05 -10.15 -11.88
N ALA A 91 18.52 -11.05 -12.77
CA ALA A 91 17.66 -11.97 -13.49
C ALA A 91 16.87 -12.88 -12.55
N GLN A 92 17.43 -13.26 -11.40
CA GLN A 92 16.75 -14.10 -10.43
C GLN A 92 15.52 -13.40 -9.85
N THR A 93 15.62 -12.13 -9.46
CA THR A 93 14.47 -11.34 -9.00
C THR A 93 13.36 -11.27 -10.04
N LEU A 94 13.69 -11.15 -11.33
CA LEU A 94 12.68 -11.14 -12.39
C LEU A 94 11.95 -12.48 -12.50
N ILE A 95 12.66 -13.60 -12.31
CA ILE A 95 12.06 -14.94 -12.27
C ILE A 95 11.15 -15.07 -11.05
N ASP A 96 11.69 -14.76 -9.85
CA ASP A 96 10.99 -14.93 -8.58
C ASP A 96 9.67 -14.12 -8.54
N LEU A 97 9.67 -12.95 -9.16
CA LEU A 97 8.51 -12.06 -9.23
C LEU A 97 7.72 -12.14 -10.55
N SER A 98 7.98 -13.19 -11.35
CA SER A 98 7.25 -13.49 -12.59
C SER A 98 7.15 -12.30 -13.55
N VAL A 99 8.26 -11.56 -13.69
CA VAL A 99 8.33 -10.44 -14.65
C VAL A 99 8.55 -11.00 -16.05
N GLY A 100 7.72 -10.58 -16.99
CA GLY A 100 7.77 -11.06 -18.38
C GLY A 100 8.15 -9.95 -19.37
N GLU A 101 8.33 -10.35 -20.63
CA GLU A 101 8.59 -9.47 -21.77
C GLU A 101 7.79 -9.96 -22.98
N GLY A 102 7.22 -9.03 -23.74
CA GLY A 102 6.54 -9.38 -24.97
C GLY A 102 5.85 -8.21 -25.66
N PRO A 103 5.38 -8.43 -26.90
CA PRO A 103 4.69 -7.40 -27.67
C PRO A 103 3.32 -7.10 -27.08
N GLU A 104 2.99 -5.82 -26.99
CA GLU A 104 1.68 -5.36 -26.55
C GLU A 104 1.30 -4.03 -27.22
N TYR A 105 0.01 -3.88 -27.58
CA TYR A 105 -0.47 -2.62 -28.14
C TYR A 105 -0.54 -1.52 -27.07
N MET A 106 0.18 -0.43 -27.28
CA MET A 106 0.24 0.71 -26.39
C MET A 106 -0.58 1.87 -26.96
N PRO A 107 -1.72 2.26 -26.32
CA PRO A 107 -2.57 3.33 -26.83
C PRO A 107 -1.85 4.68 -26.94
N GLN A 108 -0.87 4.94 -26.07
CA GLN A 108 -0.12 6.21 -26.03
C GLN A 108 0.76 6.39 -27.28
N THR A 109 1.22 5.29 -27.88
CA THR A 109 2.04 5.33 -29.11
C THR A 109 1.25 4.95 -30.37
N GLY A 110 0.04 4.36 -30.19
CA GLY A 110 -0.78 3.84 -31.28
C GLY A 110 -0.17 2.63 -31.99
N LYS A 111 0.77 1.93 -31.37
CA LYS A 111 1.54 0.81 -31.95
C LYS A 111 1.69 -0.34 -30.99
N THR A 112 2.01 -1.51 -31.53
CA THR A 112 2.52 -2.64 -30.77
C THR A 112 4.00 -2.39 -30.47
N GLU A 113 4.33 -2.34 -29.20
CA GLU A 113 5.68 -2.13 -28.67
C GLU A 113 6.14 -3.38 -27.91
N ASN A 114 7.45 -3.58 -27.79
CA ASN A 114 7.96 -4.56 -26.86
C ASN A 114 7.83 -4.00 -25.45
N THR A 115 7.18 -4.73 -24.55
CA THR A 115 6.84 -4.26 -23.20
C THR A 115 7.38 -5.20 -22.13
N ILE A 116 7.71 -4.62 -20.99
CA ILE A 116 7.84 -5.35 -19.73
C ILE A 116 6.44 -5.67 -19.23
N LYS A 117 6.22 -6.90 -18.77
CA LYS A 117 4.96 -7.38 -18.21
C LYS A 117 5.16 -7.63 -16.71
N PHE A 118 4.52 -6.86 -15.87
CA PHE A 118 4.41 -7.15 -14.45
C PHE A 118 3.13 -7.95 -14.24
N ASN A 119 3.26 -9.20 -13.82
CA ASN A 119 2.15 -10.14 -13.67
C ASN A 119 1.66 -10.13 -12.21
N TYR A 120 0.37 -9.90 -12.03
CA TYR A 120 -0.28 -9.77 -10.72
C TYR A 120 -1.02 -11.06 -10.41
N PHE A 121 -0.55 -11.78 -9.42
CA PHE A 121 -1.16 -13.03 -8.97
C PHE A 121 -1.89 -12.86 -7.65
N MET A 122 -2.99 -13.60 -7.48
CA MET A 122 -3.66 -13.83 -6.20
C MET A 122 -3.87 -15.33 -6.04
N GLY A 123 -3.21 -15.94 -5.07
CA GLY A 123 -2.99 -17.37 -5.07
C GLY A 123 -2.20 -17.79 -6.33
N ASP A 124 -2.68 -18.82 -7.00
CA ASP A 124 -2.07 -19.30 -8.24
C ASP A 124 -2.71 -18.69 -9.51
N GLN A 125 -3.64 -17.76 -9.36
CA GLN A 125 -4.36 -17.18 -10.49
C GLN A 125 -3.76 -15.86 -10.94
N LEU A 126 -3.49 -15.73 -12.25
CA LEU A 126 -3.13 -14.46 -12.88
C LEU A 126 -4.36 -13.54 -12.94
N ILE A 127 -4.32 -12.45 -12.16
CA ILE A 127 -5.44 -11.52 -11.99
C ILE A 127 -5.35 -10.35 -12.96
N ASN A 128 -4.15 -9.79 -13.13
CA ASN A 128 -3.91 -8.62 -13.95
C ASN A 128 -2.50 -8.64 -14.55
N ILE A 129 -2.28 -7.83 -15.56
CA ILE A 129 -0.93 -7.56 -16.11
C ILE A 129 -0.79 -6.04 -16.27
N LYS A 130 0.32 -5.49 -15.78
CA LYS A 130 0.71 -4.12 -16.08
C LYS A 130 1.84 -4.13 -17.11
N TYR A 131 1.61 -3.44 -18.20
CA TYR A 131 2.55 -3.32 -19.31
C TYR A 131 3.30 -1.99 -19.21
N ARG A 132 4.61 -2.03 -19.49
CA ARG A 132 5.48 -0.86 -19.55
C ARG A 132 6.32 -0.90 -20.82
N ASP A 133 6.20 0.10 -21.67
CA ASP A 133 7.05 0.24 -22.86
C ASP A 133 8.39 0.94 -22.55
N GLY A 134 9.27 1.01 -23.54
CA GLY A 134 10.57 1.67 -23.44
C GLY A 134 10.51 3.18 -23.23
N ARG A 135 9.36 3.83 -23.44
CA ARG A 135 9.10 5.27 -23.24
C ARG A 135 8.48 5.59 -21.91
N LYS A 136 8.35 4.60 -21.02
CA LYS A 136 7.72 4.73 -19.71
C LYS A 136 6.19 4.99 -19.80
N ASN A 137 5.53 4.53 -20.88
CA ASN A 137 4.08 4.46 -20.90
C ASN A 137 3.62 3.18 -20.21
N PHE A 138 2.48 3.28 -19.49
CA PHE A 138 1.90 2.17 -18.76
C PHE A 138 0.47 1.92 -19.19
N LYS A 139 0.04 0.67 -19.10
CA LYS A 139 -1.38 0.28 -19.14
C LYS A 139 -1.58 -1.00 -18.34
N LEU A 140 -2.77 -1.15 -17.77
CA LEU A 140 -3.24 -2.41 -17.18
C LEU A 140 -3.99 -3.22 -18.23
N TYR A 141 -4.11 -4.53 -18.01
CA TYR A 141 -4.94 -5.40 -18.82
C TYR A 141 -6.40 -4.92 -18.76
N LYS A 142 -7.03 -4.77 -19.93
CA LYS A 142 -8.36 -4.14 -20.03
C LYS A 142 -9.44 -4.98 -19.35
N GLY A 143 -10.14 -4.37 -18.38
CA GLY A 143 -11.24 -5.01 -17.67
C GLY A 143 -10.81 -5.95 -16.54
N ALA A 144 -9.50 -6.09 -16.28
CA ALA A 144 -9.00 -6.91 -15.19
C ALA A 144 -9.24 -6.26 -13.83
N GLU A 145 -9.32 -7.09 -12.82
CA GLU A 145 -9.40 -6.68 -11.43
C GLU A 145 -8.11 -5.99 -10.99
N LYS A 146 -8.24 -4.94 -10.20
CA LYS A 146 -7.10 -4.27 -9.60
C LYS A 146 -6.80 -4.90 -8.26
N VAL A 147 -5.58 -5.35 -8.09
CA VAL A 147 -5.03 -5.88 -6.84
C VAL A 147 -3.64 -5.31 -6.65
N PHE A 148 -3.04 -5.46 -5.47
CA PHE A 148 -1.62 -5.12 -5.30
C PHE A 148 -0.73 -6.07 -6.11
N TYR A 149 0.34 -5.53 -6.68
CA TYR A 149 1.42 -6.35 -7.23
C TYR A 149 2.10 -7.13 -6.11
N ASN A 150 2.39 -8.40 -6.36
CA ASN A 150 3.05 -9.31 -5.42
C ASN A 150 2.27 -9.54 -4.11
N ILE A 151 0.93 -9.46 -4.13
CA ILE A 151 0.10 -9.55 -2.91
C ILE A 151 0.32 -10.85 -2.13
N ASN A 152 0.59 -11.96 -2.81
CA ASN A 152 0.83 -13.25 -2.17
C ASN A 152 2.03 -13.23 -1.20
N SER A 153 2.99 -12.35 -1.42
CA SER A 153 4.24 -12.29 -0.65
C SER A 153 4.06 -11.89 0.80
N ILE A 154 2.94 -11.25 1.14
CA ILE A 154 2.68 -10.82 2.52
C ILE A 154 1.98 -11.86 3.38
N VAL A 155 1.56 -12.99 2.78
CA VAL A 155 0.92 -14.08 3.51
C VAL A 155 1.92 -14.73 4.48
N GLY A 156 1.51 -14.88 5.74
CA GLY A 156 2.35 -15.46 6.80
C GLY A 156 3.40 -14.51 7.42
N TYR A 157 3.41 -13.24 7.01
CA TYR A 157 4.21 -12.20 7.67
C TYR A 157 3.34 -11.30 8.52
N GLU A 158 3.77 -10.97 9.73
CA GLU A 158 3.11 -10.01 10.62
C GLU A 158 3.23 -8.55 10.12
N TYR A 159 4.11 -8.30 9.15
CA TYR A 159 4.30 -6.99 8.57
C TYR A 159 4.43 -7.06 7.05
N CYS A 160 4.13 -5.94 6.39
CA CYS A 160 4.35 -5.78 4.95
C CYS A 160 4.84 -4.38 4.61
N ILE A 161 5.37 -4.23 3.38
CA ILE A 161 5.79 -2.95 2.84
C ILE A 161 4.93 -2.62 1.63
N ILE A 162 4.34 -1.42 1.58
CA ILE A 162 3.60 -0.90 0.45
C ILE A 162 4.44 0.17 -0.26
N THR A 163 4.70 -0.02 -1.55
CA THR A 163 5.41 0.91 -2.43
C THR A 163 4.47 1.48 -3.49
N GLU A 164 4.93 2.50 -4.21
CA GLU A 164 4.17 3.10 -5.30
C GLU A 164 4.32 2.33 -6.63
N GLY A 165 5.47 1.73 -6.88
CA GLY A 165 5.77 1.08 -8.15
C GLY A 165 6.33 -0.34 -8.04
N GLU A 166 6.16 -1.13 -9.11
CA GLU A 166 6.69 -2.49 -9.19
C GLU A 166 8.21 -2.52 -9.10
N MET A 167 8.89 -1.48 -9.61
CA MET A 167 10.35 -1.39 -9.55
C MET A 167 10.87 -1.32 -8.11
N ASP A 168 10.11 -0.73 -7.21
CA ASP A 168 10.47 -0.63 -5.79
C ASP A 168 10.29 -1.98 -5.10
N VAL A 169 9.25 -2.75 -5.47
CA VAL A 169 9.09 -4.13 -5.02
C VAL A 169 10.27 -4.98 -5.46
N LEU A 170 10.71 -4.87 -6.73
CA LEU A 170 11.89 -5.57 -7.23
C LEU A 170 13.15 -5.16 -6.44
N ALA A 171 13.32 -3.86 -6.15
CA ALA A 171 14.45 -3.34 -5.39
C ALA A 171 14.47 -3.87 -3.95
N LEU A 172 13.33 -3.93 -3.30
CA LEU A 172 13.21 -4.49 -1.94
C LEU A 172 13.47 -6.00 -1.93
N HIS A 173 12.99 -6.73 -2.94
CA HIS A 173 13.29 -8.14 -3.10
C HIS A 173 14.80 -8.39 -3.27
N GLU A 174 15.49 -7.58 -4.08
CA GLU A 174 16.96 -7.61 -4.20
C GLU A 174 17.68 -7.35 -2.89
N ALA A 175 17.11 -6.54 -2.01
CA ALA A 175 17.62 -6.25 -0.68
C ALA A 175 17.26 -7.32 0.37
N GLY A 176 16.66 -8.45 -0.06
CA GLY A 176 16.28 -9.55 0.82
C GLY A 176 14.99 -9.32 1.60
N ILE A 177 14.12 -8.42 1.14
CA ILE A 177 12.82 -8.10 1.73
C ILE A 177 11.72 -8.60 0.78
N PRO A 178 11.23 -9.83 0.94
CA PRO A 178 10.29 -10.45 -0.01
C PRO A 178 8.85 -9.95 0.14
N ASN A 179 8.45 -9.50 1.33
CA ASN A 179 7.09 -9.12 1.69
C ASN A 179 6.75 -7.67 1.35
N ALA A 180 7.20 -7.22 0.18
CA ALA A 180 6.88 -5.94 -0.40
C ALA A 180 5.84 -6.06 -1.52
N ILE A 181 4.89 -5.13 -1.57
CA ILE A 181 3.82 -5.04 -2.55
C ILE A 181 3.75 -3.63 -3.13
N SER A 182 3.16 -3.45 -4.31
CA SER A 182 2.94 -2.10 -4.84
C SER A 182 1.51 -1.87 -5.33
N VAL A 183 1.12 -0.58 -5.33
CA VAL A 183 -0.18 -0.18 -5.88
C VAL A 183 -0.19 -0.29 -7.40
N PRO A 184 -1.30 -0.72 -8.04
CA PRO A 184 -1.32 -0.98 -9.48
C PRO A 184 -1.29 0.26 -10.36
N ASN A 185 -1.78 1.38 -9.87
CA ASN A 185 -1.98 2.60 -10.68
C ASN A 185 -0.95 3.72 -10.40
N GLY A 186 -0.03 3.53 -9.43
CA GLY A 186 0.77 4.61 -8.87
C GLY A 186 -0.08 5.60 -8.07
N ALA A 187 0.54 6.64 -7.57
CA ALA A 187 -0.13 7.72 -6.85
C ALA A 187 -0.71 8.77 -7.82
N THR A 188 -1.86 9.34 -7.45
CA THR A 188 -2.44 10.50 -8.13
C THR A 188 -3.09 11.43 -7.13
N LEU A 189 -2.98 12.75 -7.31
CA LEU A 189 -3.48 13.77 -6.39
C LEU A 189 -4.98 13.72 -6.10
N ASN A 190 -5.78 13.12 -7.00
CA ASN A 190 -7.24 13.14 -6.92
C ASN A 190 -7.85 11.74 -6.80
N SER A 191 -7.06 10.69 -6.57
CA SER A 191 -7.56 9.32 -6.53
C SER A 191 -7.80 8.86 -5.10
N ASN A 192 -9.00 9.08 -4.59
CA ASN A 192 -9.47 8.49 -3.32
C ASN A 192 -10.03 7.07 -3.54
N ASN A 193 -9.97 6.55 -4.76
CA ASN A 193 -10.47 5.23 -5.10
C ASN A 193 -9.36 4.19 -5.04
N LEU A 194 -9.23 3.54 -3.90
CA LEU A 194 -8.31 2.43 -3.68
C LEU A 194 -9.04 1.08 -3.85
N ASP A 195 -9.74 0.88 -4.99
CA ASP A 195 -10.45 -0.38 -5.29
C ASP A 195 -9.56 -1.62 -5.04
N TYR A 196 -8.27 -1.52 -5.33
CA TYR A 196 -7.30 -2.59 -5.11
C TYR A 196 -7.07 -2.91 -3.64
N LEU A 197 -7.19 -1.94 -2.74
CA LEU A 197 -7.12 -2.18 -1.30
C LEU A 197 -8.39 -2.89 -0.83
N ASP A 198 -9.57 -2.44 -1.28
CA ASP A 198 -10.84 -3.08 -0.96
C ASP A 198 -10.88 -4.53 -1.44
N ASN A 199 -10.30 -4.82 -2.62
CA ASN A 199 -10.20 -6.18 -3.19
C ASN A 199 -9.19 -7.07 -2.45
N CYS A 200 -8.28 -6.51 -1.69
CA CYS A 200 -7.20 -7.22 -0.99
C CYS A 200 -7.26 -7.04 0.54
N ILE A 201 -8.35 -6.51 1.09
CA ILE A 201 -8.39 -6.10 2.50
C ILE A 201 -8.11 -7.28 3.47
N ASP A 202 -8.57 -8.48 3.13
CA ASP A 202 -8.39 -9.68 3.96
C ASP A 202 -6.91 -10.04 4.17
N TYR A 203 -6.02 -9.63 3.25
CA TYR A 203 -4.57 -9.84 3.37
C TYR A 203 -3.92 -8.95 4.45
N PHE A 204 -4.64 -7.96 4.96
CA PHE A 204 -4.14 -7.01 5.95
C PHE A 204 -4.68 -7.25 7.36
N GLU A 205 -5.65 -8.16 7.53
CA GLU A 205 -6.31 -8.39 8.83
C GLU A 205 -5.36 -8.86 9.94
N ASP A 206 -4.29 -9.59 9.58
CA ASP A 206 -3.29 -10.14 10.50
C ASP A 206 -2.00 -9.30 10.58
N LYS A 207 -1.97 -8.09 9.98
CA LYS A 207 -0.77 -7.27 9.95
C LYS A 207 -0.67 -6.37 11.18
N GLU A 208 0.38 -6.58 11.96
CA GLU A 208 0.73 -5.72 13.10
C GLU A 208 1.44 -4.44 12.65
N LYS A 209 2.07 -4.48 11.47
CA LYS A 209 2.84 -3.36 10.94
C LYS A 209 2.74 -3.27 9.42
N VAL A 210 2.39 -2.10 8.92
CA VAL A 210 2.38 -1.76 7.48
C VAL A 210 3.35 -0.61 7.24
N ILE A 211 4.45 -0.87 6.54
CA ILE A 211 5.45 0.15 6.22
C ILE A 211 5.08 0.78 4.88
N LEU A 212 4.82 2.07 4.88
CA LEU A 212 4.54 2.86 3.68
C LEU A 212 5.86 3.43 3.15
N ALA A 213 6.30 2.89 2.02
CA ALA A 213 7.55 3.22 1.33
C ALA A 213 7.22 3.81 -0.05
N VAL A 214 6.38 4.84 -0.07
CA VAL A 214 5.91 5.53 -1.28
C VAL A 214 6.85 6.66 -1.66
N ASP A 215 6.69 7.19 -2.87
CA ASP A 215 7.51 8.29 -3.39
C ASP A 215 7.43 9.54 -2.50
N SER A 216 8.48 10.32 -2.45
CA SER A 216 8.57 11.54 -1.62
C SER A 216 7.84 12.76 -2.23
N ASP A 217 7.28 12.63 -3.43
CA ASP A 217 6.57 13.70 -4.10
C ASP A 217 5.13 13.90 -3.57
N GLU A 218 4.44 14.94 -4.03
CA GLU A 218 3.11 15.32 -3.57
C GLU A 218 2.06 14.20 -3.81
N ALA A 219 2.19 13.46 -4.91
CA ALA A 219 1.29 12.36 -5.24
C ALA A 219 1.49 11.17 -4.28
N GLY A 220 2.75 10.83 -3.99
CA GLY A 220 3.10 9.80 -3.01
C GLY A 220 2.62 10.17 -1.60
N GLN A 221 2.75 11.43 -1.19
CA GLN A 221 2.24 11.90 0.10
C GLN A 221 0.70 11.81 0.18
N ALA A 222 -0.02 12.12 -0.90
CA ALA A 222 -1.47 11.96 -0.96
C ALA A 222 -1.88 10.48 -0.85
N LEU A 223 -1.17 9.59 -1.54
CA LEU A 223 -1.37 8.13 -1.42
C LEU A 223 -1.11 7.65 0.00
N GLN A 224 0.00 8.09 0.61
CA GLN A 224 0.35 7.76 2.00
C GLN A 224 -0.76 8.14 2.96
N ALA A 225 -1.26 9.37 2.87
CA ALA A 225 -2.33 9.86 3.74
C ALA A 225 -3.61 9.02 3.60
N GLU A 226 -3.99 8.63 2.38
CA GLU A 226 -5.17 7.81 2.14
C GLU A 226 -4.97 6.36 2.61
N LEU A 227 -3.79 5.77 2.45
CA LEU A 227 -3.46 4.44 2.99
C LEU A 227 -3.53 4.44 4.52
N VAL A 228 -2.92 5.45 5.18
CA VAL A 228 -3.00 5.63 6.64
C VAL A 228 -4.45 5.74 7.11
N ARG A 229 -5.26 6.53 6.39
CA ARG A 229 -6.68 6.71 6.71
C ARG A 229 -7.49 5.40 6.63
N ARG A 230 -7.13 4.52 5.69
CA ARG A 230 -7.84 3.26 5.45
C ARG A 230 -7.37 2.10 6.31
N LEU A 231 -6.06 1.99 6.52
CA LEU A 231 -5.45 0.89 7.27
C LEU A 231 -5.40 1.16 8.79
N GLY A 232 -5.42 2.43 9.19
CA GLY A 232 -5.25 2.86 10.58
C GLY A 232 -3.83 3.36 10.85
N ALA A 233 -3.72 4.50 11.52
CA ALA A 233 -2.42 5.11 11.84
C ALA A 233 -1.60 4.27 12.84
N GLU A 234 -2.27 3.49 13.66
CA GLU A 234 -1.68 2.65 14.72
C GLU A 234 -0.82 1.50 14.17
N VAL A 235 -1.13 1.02 12.95
CA VAL A 235 -0.36 -0.05 12.29
C VAL A 235 0.58 0.49 11.22
N CYS A 236 0.46 1.77 10.83
CA CYS A 236 1.22 2.36 9.74
C CYS A 236 2.56 2.95 10.21
N TYR A 237 3.60 2.68 9.42
CA TYR A 237 4.94 3.22 9.60
C TYR A 237 5.42 3.86 8.30
N LEU A 238 6.22 4.90 8.40
CA LEU A 238 6.71 5.65 7.25
C LEU A 238 8.20 5.35 7.03
N ALA A 239 8.54 4.86 5.85
CA ALA A 239 9.92 4.79 5.39
C ALA A 239 10.27 6.08 4.61
N SER A 240 11.54 6.50 4.69
CA SER A 240 12.06 7.64 3.96
C SER A 240 13.35 7.23 3.27
N PHE A 241 13.55 7.69 2.05
CA PHE A 241 14.73 7.37 1.24
C PHE A 241 15.71 8.55 1.15
N ASP A 242 15.72 9.44 2.13
CA ASP A 242 16.59 10.61 2.25
C ASP A 242 16.55 11.51 0.99
N ASP A 243 17.67 11.50 0.24
CA ASP A 243 17.86 12.27 -0.98
C ASP A 243 17.50 11.48 -2.27
N CYS A 244 16.94 10.27 -2.13
CA CYS A 244 16.41 9.47 -3.22
C CYS A 244 14.89 9.59 -3.29
N LYS A 245 14.35 9.48 -4.51
CA LYS A 245 12.92 9.57 -4.72
C LYS A 245 12.18 8.34 -4.23
N ASP A 246 12.75 7.15 -4.51
CA ASP A 246 12.12 5.87 -4.32
C ASP A 246 13.13 4.79 -3.89
N ALA A 247 12.64 3.58 -3.59
CA ALA A 247 13.47 2.46 -3.13
C ALA A 247 14.45 1.98 -4.21
N ASN A 248 14.07 2.02 -5.48
CA ASN A 248 14.96 1.59 -6.56
C ASN A 248 16.14 2.55 -6.75
N GLU A 249 15.91 3.87 -6.68
CA GLU A 249 16.98 4.85 -6.71
C GLU A 249 17.93 4.67 -5.52
N TYR A 250 17.37 4.41 -4.34
CA TYR A 250 18.15 4.16 -3.13
C TYR A 250 19.01 2.89 -3.25
N LEU A 251 18.45 1.81 -3.81
CA LEU A 251 19.19 0.56 -4.09
C LEU A 251 20.40 0.83 -4.99
N VAL A 252 20.19 1.53 -6.10
CA VAL A 252 21.24 1.83 -7.08
C VAL A 252 22.36 2.68 -6.46
N LYS A 253 22.01 3.61 -5.59
CA LYS A 253 22.94 4.56 -4.99
C LYS A 253 23.71 4.00 -3.79
N TYR A 254 23.04 3.26 -2.92
CA TYR A 254 23.57 2.88 -1.63
C TYR A 254 23.72 1.36 -1.43
N GLY A 255 23.12 0.54 -2.31
CA GLY A 255 23.21 -0.91 -2.25
C GLY A 255 22.16 -1.57 -1.37
N LYS A 256 22.15 -2.91 -1.41
CA LYS A 256 21.12 -3.77 -0.82
C LYS A 256 21.04 -3.66 0.71
N GLU A 257 22.21 -3.70 1.37
CA GLU A 257 22.31 -3.65 2.82
C GLU A 257 21.76 -2.35 3.38
N LYS A 258 22.10 -1.23 2.72
CA LYS A 258 21.60 0.10 3.13
C LYS A 258 20.10 0.26 2.90
N LEU A 259 19.58 -0.30 1.81
CA LEU A 259 18.14 -0.30 1.57
C LEU A 259 17.40 -1.11 2.65
N SER A 260 17.92 -2.29 3.02
CA SER A 260 17.34 -3.10 4.10
C SER A 260 17.37 -2.36 5.45
N GLU A 261 18.51 -1.76 5.82
CA GLU A 261 18.62 -0.93 7.03
C GLU A 261 17.60 0.21 7.02
N ARG A 262 17.38 0.85 5.87
CA ARG A 262 16.44 1.96 5.74
C ARG A 262 15.00 1.57 6.03
N ILE A 263 14.57 0.40 5.55
CA ILE A 263 13.23 -0.12 5.84
C ILE A 263 13.07 -0.44 7.33
N THR A 264 14.09 -0.98 7.98
CA THR A 264 14.04 -1.27 9.43
C THR A 264 13.93 -0.01 10.29
N GLN A 265 14.38 1.15 9.78
CA GLN A 265 14.31 2.45 10.43
C GLN A 265 12.97 3.18 10.21
N ALA A 266 11.98 2.54 9.57
CA ALA A 266 10.65 3.13 9.39
C ALA A 266 10.04 3.56 10.74
N ARG A 267 9.44 4.76 10.77
CA ARG A 267 8.92 5.37 11.99
C ARG A 267 7.39 5.27 12.00
N PRO A 268 6.77 5.07 13.17
CA PRO A 268 5.31 5.09 13.26
C PRO A 268 4.75 6.43 12.78
N VAL A 269 3.55 6.38 12.20
CA VAL A 269 2.78 7.60 11.90
C VAL A 269 2.50 8.32 13.20
N PRO A 270 2.77 9.64 13.32
CA PRO A 270 2.41 10.40 14.50
C PRO A 270 0.90 10.34 14.74
N LEU A 271 0.48 9.88 15.91
CA LEU A 271 -0.91 9.89 16.32
C LEU A 271 -1.25 11.26 16.89
N GLU A 272 -2.26 11.92 16.33
CA GLU A 272 -2.72 13.21 16.86
C GLU A 272 -3.13 13.05 18.35
N ASN A 273 -2.67 13.96 19.18
CA ASN A 273 -2.90 14.00 20.63
C ASN A 273 -2.32 12.81 21.44
N VAL A 274 -1.39 12.05 20.87
CA VAL A 274 -0.60 11.06 21.60
C VAL A 274 0.83 11.58 21.72
N THR A 275 1.25 11.86 22.94
CA THR A 275 2.63 12.26 23.26
C THR A 275 3.39 10.99 23.68
N THR A 276 4.47 10.66 22.99
CA THR A 276 5.36 9.57 23.39
C THR A 276 6.32 10.02 24.48
N PHE A 277 6.89 9.08 25.25
CA PHE A 277 7.89 9.43 26.27
C PHE A 277 9.07 10.21 25.66
N LYS A 278 9.45 9.88 24.42
CA LYS A 278 10.54 10.56 23.71
C LYS A 278 10.24 12.03 23.41
N ASP A 279 8.97 12.36 23.18
CA ASP A 279 8.55 13.75 22.90
C ASP A 279 8.61 14.65 24.14
N ILE A 280 8.58 14.04 25.34
CA ILE A 280 8.63 14.73 26.65
C ILE A 280 9.88 14.40 27.46
N GLU A 281 10.84 13.66 26.88
CA GLU A 281 12.05 13.18 27.57
C GLU A 281 12.86 14.34 28.18
N ASP A 282 13.02 15.43 27.43
CA ASP A 282 13.72 16.62 27.90
C ASP A 282 12.97 17.30 29.06
N GLU A 283 11.64 17.42 28.95
CA GLU A 283 10.81 18.01 30.04
C GLU A 283 10.86 17.16 31.31
N VAL A 284 10.76 15.84 31.16
CA VAL A 284 10.88 14.89 32.27
C VAL A 284 12.28 14.95 32.89
N THR A 285 13.32 15.02 32.07
CA THR A 285 14.70 15.13 32.53
C THR A 285 14.93 16.46 33.28
N ASP A 286 14.44 17.56 32.76
CA ASP A 286 14.57 18.88 33.41
C ASP A 286 13.77 18.94 34.70
N PHE A 287 12.60 18.32 34.79
CA PHE A 287 11.88 18.15 36.04
C PHE A 287 12.69 17.36 37.09
N TRP A 288 13.27 16.20 36.68
CA TRP A 288 14.11 15.38 37.57
C TRP A 288 15.38 16.11 38.05
N LEU A 289 15.93 16.98 37.20
CA LEU A 289 17.12 17.78 37.53
C LEU A 289 16.79 19.06 38.32
N GLY A 290 15.51 19.29 38.62
CA GLY A 290 15.05 20.48 39.38
C GLY A 290 15.25 21.79 38.62
N LYS A 291 15.17 21.77 37.30
CA LYS A 291 15.29 22.95 36.42
C LYS A 291 13.93 23.55 36.03
N LEU A 292 12.83 22.87 36.33
CA LEU A 292 11.44 23.34 36.19
C LEU A 292 10.80 23.58 37.54
#